data_b51af63f79c3d06e212f390e54e80f71
#
_entry.id   b51af63f79c3d06e212f390e54e80f71
#
_cell.length_a   1.000
_cell.length_b   1.000
_cell.length_c   1.000
_cell.angle_alpha   90.00
_cell.angle_beta   90.00
_cell.angle_gamma   90.00
#
_symmetry.space_group_name_H-M   'P 1'
#
loop_
_entity.id
_entity.type
_entity.pdbx_description
1 polymer ?
#
loop_
_entity_poly.entity_id
_entity_poly.type
_entity_poly.pdbx_seq_one_letter_code
_entity_poly.pdbx_strand_id
1 'polypeptide(L)'
;MRSRALIGVAFAALATLGASGCAIRPTTEPANSRPFNFKTDAFSYANQLEWDYKTSFVPPPSASKRSEDHNYTAHCIIMSRTARQFFQFARFDASRPPVDDETYRTLIRGVVSHSPSESLPSGGRIVIPGYADLRTFSKAKEQILKEEMGTWVGTYLQVGNWRMIFPFSRKHQRETAQALLTEVQMQRPPIVHLIRFPRITINHAVLIYDAKDEGAQLRFSIYDPNQPDEPSVLFYDKSSQSFSFPANFYFVGGPVNVYEIFRDAFY
;
A
#
# COMPACT_ATOMS: atom_id res chain seq x y z
N MET A 1 -46.37 -21.97 -63.21
CA MET A 1 -44.99 -21.42 -63.17
C MET A 1 -44.68 -20.96 -61.77
N ARG A 2 -43.88 -21.68 -61.01
CA ARG A 2 -43.57 -21.41 -59.59
C ARG A 2 -42.09 -21.12 -59.49
N SER A 3 -41.77 -19.84 -59.20
CA SER A 3 -40.40 -19.41 -58.85
C SER A 3 -40.06 -19.79 -57.44
N ARG A 4 -38.94 -20.51 -57.23
CA ARG A 4 -38.33 -20.81 -55.94
C ARG A 4 -37.27 -19.76 -55.66
N ALA A 5 -37.45 -19.01 -54.60
CA ALA A 5 -36.43 -18.14 -54.05
C ALA A 5 -35.40 -18.96 -53.21
N LEU A 6 -34.14 -18.83 -53.54
CA LEU A 6 -33.00 -19.37 -52.76
C LEU A 6 -32.65 -18.39 -51.66
N ILE A 7 -32.75 -18.84 -50.41
CA ILE A 7 -32.30 -18.09 -49.24
C ILE A 7 -30.84 -18.47 -49.03
N GLY A 8 -29.94 -17.51 -49.27
CA GLY A 8 -28.53 -17.62 -48.94
C GLY A 8 -28.29 -17.38 -47.46
N VAL A 9 -27.74 -18.36 -46.76
CA VAL A 9 -27.32 -18.24 -45.37
C VAL A 9 -25.87 -17.67 -45.39
N ALA A 10 -25.72 -16.46 -44.90
CA ALA A 10 -24.43 -15.85 -44.68
C ALA A 10 -23.86 -16.33 -43.34
N PHE A 11 -22.77 -17.09 -43.37
CA PHE A 11 -21.99 -17.43 -42.18
C PHE A 11 -21.12 -16.22 -41.80
N ALA A 12 -21.46 -15.58 -40.69
CA ALA A 12 -20.60 -14.59 -40.06
C ALA A 12 -19.50 -15.30 -39.28
N ALA A 13 -18.26 -15.19 -39.76
CA ALA A 13 -17.08 -15.65 -39.04
C ALA A 13 -16.79 -14.67 -37.90
N LEU A 14 -17.03 -15.10 -36.66
CA LEU A 14 -16.57 -14.40 -35.46
C LEU A 14 -15.05 -14.58 -35.34
N ALA A 15 -14.32 -13.54 -35.68
CA ALA A 15 -12.88 -13.47 -35.38
C ALA A 15 -12.70 -13.28 -33.86
N THR A 16 -12.28 -14.32 -33.15
CA THR A 16 -11.82 -14.22 -31.76
C THR A 16 -10.47 -13.52 -31.75
N LEU A 17 -10.50 -12.23 -31.42
CA LEU A 17 -9.31 -11.48 -31.05
C LEU A 17 -8.80 -12.07 -29.72
N GLY A 18 -7.80 -12.93 -29.79
CA GLY A 18 -7.04 -13.37 -28.66
C GLY A 18 -6.35 -12.19 -28.01
N ALA A 19 -6.88 -11.72 -26.89
CA ALA A 19 -6.19 -10.80 -26.02
C ALA A 19 -4.97 -11.53 -25.46
N SER A 20 -3.80 -11.33 -26.07
CA SER A 20 -2.52 -11.69 -25.49
C SER A 20 -2.33 -10.79 -24.27
N GLY A 21 -2.85 -11.21 -23.13
CA GLY A 21 -2.50 -10.62 -21.85
C GLY A 21 -1.00 -10.81 -21.68
N CYS A 22 -0.24 -9.71 -21.71
CA CYS A 22 1.13 -9.71 -21.22
C CYS A 22 1.08 -10.11 -19.75
N ALA A 23 1.25 -11.42 -19.49
CA ALA A 23 1.56 -11.90 -18.17
C ALA A 23 2.94 -11.30 -17.83
N ILE A 24 2.95 -10.28 -16.99
CA ILE A 24 4.19 -9.75 -16.40
C ILE A 24 4.78 -10.90 -15.63
N ARG A 25 5.85 -11.52 -16.16
CA ARG A 25 6.63 -12.54 -15.46
C ARG A 25 7.16 -11.85 -14.20
N PRO A 26 6.96 -12.43 -13.01
CA PRO A 26 7.60 -11.92 -11.82
C PRO A 26 9.12 -11.92 -12.06
N THR A 27 9.73 -10.74 -12.05
CA THR A 27 11.17 -10.61 -12.11
C THR A 27 11.74 -11.26 -10.86
N THR A 28 12.69 -12.19 -11.03
CA THR A 28 13.35 -12.90 -9.91
C THR A 28 14.40 -12.03 -9.22
N GLU A 29 14.68 -10.84 -9.75
CA GLU A 29 15.66 -9.92 -9.19
C GLU A 29 15.01 -8.94 -8.21
N PRO A 30 15.71 -8.56 -7.13
CA PRO A 30 15.25 -7.55 -6.17
C PRO A 30 14.92 -6.22 -6.88
N ALA A 31 13.76 -5.65 -6.58
CA ALA A 31 13.32 -4.39 -7.18
C ALA A 31 14.16 -3.20 -6.69
N ASN A 32 14.76 -3.31 -5.52
CA ASN A 32 15.61 -2.28 -4.90
C ASN A 32 16.98 -2.84 -4.53
N SER A 33 17.97 -1.96 -4.45
CA SER A 33 19.34 -2.34 -4.09
C SER A 33 19.53 -2.65 -2.60
N ARG A 34 18.55 -2.38 -1.77
CA ARG A 34 18.53 -2.63 -0.33
C ARG A 34 17.11 -2.90 0.17
N PRO A 35 16.95 -3.57 1.32
CA PRO A 35 15.65 -3.66 1.97
C PRO A 35 15.18 -2.30 2.51
N PHE A 36 13.86 -2.17 2.67
CA PHE A 36 13.25 -1.04 3.38
C PHE A 36 13.71 -1.05 4.85
N ASN A 37 14.11 0.11 5.35
CA ASN A 37 14.54 0.29 6.73
C ASN A 37 13.58 1.23 7.46
N PHE A 38 12.91 0.74 8.49
CA PHE A 38 11.95 1.51 9.28
C PHE A 38 12.52 2.83 9.82
N LYS A 39 13.81 2.84 10.23
CA LYS A 39 14.43 4.03 10.84
C LYS A 39 14.74 5.15 9.84
N THR A 40 14.82 4.84 8.55
CA THR A 40 15.17 5.80 7.49
C THR A 40 14.08 6.02 6.47
N ASP A 41 13.27 4.99 6.20
CA ASP A 41 12.31 5.03 5.09
C ASP A 41 10.85 5.23 5.53
N ALA A 42 10.58 5.30 6.85
CA ALA A 42 9.28 5.65 7.41
C ALA A 42 9.19 7.16 7.72
N PHE A 43 7.98 7.71 7.70
CA PHE A 43 7.74 9.07 8.16
C PHE A 43 8.04 9.23 9.65
N SER A 44 8.42 10.45 10.05
CA SER A 44 8.69 10.82 11.44
C SER A 44 7.45 11.26 12.22
N TYR A 45 6.32 11.43 11.54
CA TYR A 45 5.06 11.89 12.12
C TYR A 45 3.94 10.87 11.88
N ALA A 46 2.93 10.91 12.74
CA ALA A 46 1.81 9.98 12.68
C ALA A 46 0.73 10.42 11.69
N ASN A 47 -0.09 9.44 11.28
CA ASN A 47 -1.33 9.66 10.58
C ASN A 47 -2.22 10.66 11.34
N GLN A 48 -2.87 11.57 10.61
CA GLN A 48 -3.73 12.60 11.20
C GLN A 48 -5.15 12.12 11.47
N LEU A 49 -5.64 11.16 10.71
CA LEU A 49 -6.95 10.56 10.91
C LEU A 49 -6.78 9.19 11.57
N GLU A 50 -7.10 9.12 12.84
CA GLU A 50 -7.09 7.89 13.61
C GLU A 50 -8.52 7.48 13.96
N TRP A 51 -8.84 6.22 13.67
CA TRP A 51 -10.11 5.63 14.04
C TRP A 51 -9.93 4.87 15.35
N ASP A 52 -10.76 5.18 16.35
CA ASP A 52 -10.83 4.39 17.56
C ASP A 52 -11.74 3.18 17.36
N TYR A 53 -11.14 2.03 17.16
CA TYR A 53 -11.84 0.76 16.98
C TYR A 53 -12.15 0.05 18.31
N LYS A 54 -11.74 0.60 19.47
CA LYS A 54 -11.99 0.01 20.78
C LYS A 54 -13.36 0.36 21.35
N THR A 55 -13.77 1.61 21.15
CA THR A 55 -14.97 2.16 21.78
C THR A 55 -16.22 2.06 20.95
N SER A 56 -16.09 1.83 19.63
CA SER A 56 -17.23 1.78 18.74
C SER A 56 -17.59 0.37 18.33
N PHE A 57 -18.61 -0.20 18.97
CA PHE A 57 -19.24 -1.45 18.53
C PHE A 57 -20.34 -1.23 17.48
N VAL A 58 -20.66 0.03 17.15
CA VAL A 58 -21.70 0.41 16.18
C VAL A 58 -21.01 1.20 15.05
N PRO A 59 -21.15 0.77 13.77
CA PRO A 59 -20.62 1.55 12.64
C PRO A 59 -21.40 2.87 12.45
N PRO A 60 -20.71 3.97 12.07
CA PRO A 60 -19.26 4.05 11.88
C PRO A 60 -18.51 4.20 13.21
N PRO A 61 -17.29 3.63 13.31
CA PRO A 61 -16.45 3.88 14.48
C PRO A 61 -16.17 5.38 14.62
N SER A 62 -16.04 5.86 15.83
CA SER A 62 -15.68 7.26 16.06
C SER A 62 -14.27 7.53 15.52
N ALA A 63 -14.14 8.57 14.69
CA ALA A 63 -12.85 9.04 14.25
C ALA A 63 -12.36 10.14 15.19
N SER A 64 -11.17 9.98 15.76
CA SER A 64 -10.46 11.09 16.39
C SER A 64 -9.57 11.75 15.34
N LYS A 65 -9.69 13.07 15.19
CA LYS A 65 -8.77 13.85 14.38
C LYS A 65 -7.65 14.35 15.28
N ARG A 66 -6.41 14.06 14.94
CA ARG A 66 -5.25 14.62 15.64
C ARG A 66 -5.00 16.10 15.30
N SER A 67 -5.63 16.61 14.23
CA SER A 67 -5.53 18.00 13.79
C SER A 67 -6.87 18.51 13.29
N GLU A 68 -7.18 19.77 13.58
CA GLU A 68 -8.37 20.46 13.07
C GLU A 68 -8.22 20.93 11.62
N ASP A 69 -7.05 20.77 11.02
CA ASP A 69 -6.80 21.23 9.67
C ASP A 69 -7.44 20.29 8.64
N HIS A 70 -8.54 20.75 8.06
CA HIS A 70 -9.41 19.97 7.16
C HIS A 70 -8.82 19.72 5.76
N ASN A 71 -7.69 20.33 5.43
CA ASN A 71 -7.09 20.27 4.10
C ASN A 71 -6.11 19.10 3.94
N TYR A 72 -5.75 18.41 5.01
CA TYR A 72 -4.81 17.29 4.96
C TYR A 72 -5.51 15.96 4.95
N THR A 73 -5.13 15.18 4.00
CA THR A 73 -5.61 13.82 3.82
C THR A 73 -4.51 12.80 4.11
N ALA A 74 -3.75 13.03 5.18
CA ALA A 74 -2.80 12.04 5.65
C ALA A 74 -3.54 10.86 6.29
N HIS A 75 -4.13 10.04 5.41
CA HIS A 75 -4.73 8.75 5.77
C HIS A 75 -3.66 7.65 5.74
N CYS A 76 -3.87 6.61 6.49
CA CYS A 76 -2.94 5.47 6.56
C CYS A 76 -2.54 4.92 5.18
N ILE A 77 -3.50 4.84 4.24
CA ILE A 77 -3.24 4.40 2.86
C ILE A 77 -2.27 5.36 2.14
N ILE A 78 -2.49 6.67 2.26
CA ILE A 78 -1.65 7.69 1.60
C ILE A 78 -0.25 7.64 2.17
N MET A 79 -0.10 7.58 3.49
CA MET A 79 1.21 7.54 4.13
C MET A 79 1.99 6.27 3.78
N SER A 80 1.34 5.09 3.83
CA SER A 80 1.96 3.83 3.43
C SER A 80 2.38 3.85 1.96
N ARG A 81 1.52 4.35 1.07
CA ARG A 81 1.81 4.50 -0.36
C ARG A 81 2.99 5.43 -0.58
N THR A 82 2.98 6.60 0.04
CA THR A 82 4.01 7.62 -0.16
C THR A 82 5.35 7.17 0.40
N ALA A 83 5.38 6.49 1.56
CA ALA A 83 6.62 5.90 2.08
C ALA A 83 7.23 4.90 1.08
N ARG A 84 6.40 4.02 0.48
CA ARG A 84 6.83 3.11 -0.59
C ARG A 84 7.33 3.85 -1.82
N GLN A 85 6.63 4.92 -2.26
CA GLN A 85 7.04 5.72 -3.41
C GLN A 85 8.39 6.41 -3.17
N PHE A 86 8.62 7.00 -2.00
CA PHE A 86 9.93 7.57 -1.66
C PHE A 86 11.01 6.50 -1.63
N PHE A 87 10.75 5.34 -1.06
CA PHE A 87 11.70 4.22 -1.05
C PHE A 87 12.07 3.75 -2.47
N GLN A 88 11.11 3.73 -3.40
CA GLN A 88 11.31 3.24 -4.76
C GLN A 88 11.89 4.31 -5.69
N PHE A 89 11.41 5.56 -5.59
CA PHE A 89 11.62 6.59 -6.61
C PHE A 89 12.47 7.77 -6.15
N ALA A 90 12.76 7.89 -4.86
CA ALA A 90 13.63 8.94 -4.34
C ALA A 90 15.03 8.42 -3.99
N ARG A 91 16.01 9.31 -4.10
CA ARG A 91 17.36 9.15 -3.57
C ARG A 91 17.71 10.39 -2.77
N PHE A 92 17.87 10.23 -1.48
CA PHE A 92 18.31 11.30 -0.59
C PHE A 92 19.81 11.57 -0.73
N ASP A 93 20.21 12.86 -0.66
CA ASP A 93 21.59 13.28 -0.83
C ASP A 93 21.92 14.45 0.13
N ALA A 94 22.40 14.10 1.32
CA ALA A 94 22.79 15.07 2.34
C ALA A 94 24.06 15.86 2.00
N SER A 95 24.83 15.44 0.98
CA SER A 95 26.02 16.17 0.55
C SER A 95 25.70 17.41 -0.29
N ARG A 96 24.50 17.49 -0.84
CA ARG A 96 24.01 18.66 -1.57
C ARG A 96 23.38 19.66 -0.62
N PRO A 97 23.49 20.97 -0.91
CA PRO A 97 22.81 21.98 -0.11
C PRO A 97 21.30 21.80 -0.21
N PRO A 98 20.53 22.13 0.86
CA PRO A 98 19.08 22.23 0.81
C PRO A 98 18.63 23.23 -0.26
N VAL A 99 17.43 23.00 -0.81
CA VAL A 99 16.76 23.89 -1.77
C VAL A 99 15.57 24.59 -1.11
N ASP A 100 14.96 25.53 -1.84
CA ASP A 100 13.76 26.21 -1.38
C ASP A 100 12.53 25.28 -1.35
N ASP A 101 11.49 25.72 -0.68
CA ASP A 101 10.28 24.95 -0.44
C ASP A 101 9.51 24.64 -1.74
N GLU A 102 9.48 25.54 -2.72
CA GLU A 102 8.80 25.30 -3.99
C GLU A 102 9.53 24.23 -4.83
N THR A 103 10.84 24.23 -4.77
CA THR A 103 11.65 23.17 -5.37
C THR A 103 11.36 21.83 -4.68
N TYR A 104 11.27 21.78 -3.35
CA TYR A 104 10.85 20.55 -2.65
C TYR A 104 9.46 20.09 -3.02
N ARG A 105 8.48 21.00 -3.15
CA ARG A 105 7.14 20.65 -3.64
C ARG A 105 7.20 19.96 -5.01
N THR A 106 7.97 20.50 -5.92
CA THR A 106 8.15 19.93 -7.26
C THR A 106 8.78 18.54 -7.20
N LEU A 107 9.80 18.34 -6.37
CA LEU A 107 10.45 17.04 -6.19
C LEU A 107 9.49 16.01 -5.56
N ILE A 108 8.73 16.41 -4.54
CA ILE A 108 7.72 15.54 -3.91
C ILE A 108 6.65 15.13 -4.94
N ARG A 109 6.09 16.09 -5.68
CA ARG A 109 5.11 15.82 -6.77
C ARG A 109 5.69 14.84 -7.79
N GLY A 110 6.95 14.99 -8.15
CA GLY A 110 7.66 14.06 -9.01
C GLY A 110 7.66 12.63 -8.44
N VAL A 111 8.03 12.47 -7.18
CA VAL A 111 8.06 11.15 -6.50
C VAL A 111 6.66 10.52 -6.44
N VAL A 112 5.65 11.28 -5.99
CA VAL A 112 4.30 10.73 -5.76
C VAL A 112 3.47 10.58 -7.03
N SER A 113 3.94 11.11 -8.16
CA SER A 113 3.31 10.92 -9.48
C SER A 113 3.51 9.51 -10.05
N HIS A 114 4.55 8.80 -9.60
CA HIS A 114 4.80 7.43 -10.01
C HIS A 114 3.77 6.46 -9.42
N SER A 115 3.40 5.45 -10.22
CA SER A 115 2.58 4.35 -9.69
C SER A 115 3.34 3.61 -8.57
N PRO A 116 2.73 3.36 -7.42
CA PRO A 116 3.39 2.59 -6.36
C PRO A 116 3.72 1.14 -6.77
N SER A 117 3.13 0.62 -7.85
CA SER A 117 3.44 -0.70 -8.41
C SER A 117 4.61 -0.71 -9.39
N GLU A 118 5.11 0.46 -9.79
CA GLU A 118 6.30 0.57 -10.65
C GLU A 118 7.59 0.35 -9.86
N SER A 119 8.65 0.00 -10.59
CA SER A 119 10.03 0.02 -10.11
C SER A 119 10.89 0.76 -11.11
N LEU A 120 11.64 1.74 -10.65
CA LEU A 120 12.59 2.46 -11.50
C LEU A 120 14.00 1.89 -11.35
N PRO A 121 14.79 1.90 -12.42
CA PRO A 121 16.23 1.70 -12.31
C PRO A 121 16.82 2.73 -11.34
N SER A 122 17.84 2.31 -10.57
CA SER A 122 18.48 3.17 -9.55
C SER A 122 18.98 4.52 -10.10
N GLY A 123 19.35 4.61 -11.38
CA GLY A 123 19.74 5.85 -12.04
C GLY A 123 18.59 6.81 -12.38
N GLY A 124 17.35 6.34 -12.33
CA GLY A 124 16.15 7.15 -12.60
C GLY A 124 15.51 7.79 -11.37
N ARG A 125 16.08 7.59 -10.17
CA ARG A 125 15.49 8.11 -8.93
C ARG A 125 15.64 9.62 -8.81
N ILE A 126 14.59 10.25 -8.30
CA ILE A 126 14.55 11.69 -8.03
C ILE A 126 15.43 12.00 -6.83
N VAL A 127 16.37 12.93 -6.99
CA VAL A 127 17.30 13.33 -5.93
C VAL A 127 16.63 14.33 -5.00
N ILE A 128 16.57 14.01 -3.72
CA ILE A 128 16.14 14.91 -2.64
C ILE A 128 17.38 15.44 -1.94
N PRO A 129 17.80 16.70 -2.19
CA PRO A 129 19.03 17.26 -1.62
C PRO A 129 18.82 17.70 -0.16
N GLY A 130 19.92 17.78 0.59
CA GLY A 130 19.96 18.35 1.93
C GLY A 130 19.53 17.41 3.06
N TYR A 131 19.12 16.20 2.78
CA TYR A 131 18.64 15.24 3.78
C TYR A 131 19.24 13.86 3.54
N ALA A 132 19.42 13.10 4.62
CA ALA A 132 19.99 11.76 4.55
C ALA A 132 18.95 10.68 4.18
N ASP A 133 17.69 10.88 4.53
CA ASP A 133 16.62 9.89 4.43
C ASP A 133 15.23 10.54 4.53
N LEU A 134 14.17 9.72 4.32
CA LEU A 134 12.79 10.17 4.43
C LEU A 134 12.44 10.62 5.85
N ARG A 135 12.97 9.97 6.88
CA ARG A 135 12.63 10.29 8.27
C ARG A 135 13.11 11.68 8.63
N THR A 136 14.35 12.02 8.30
CA THR A 136 14.91 13.36 8.54
C THR A 136 14.24 14.42 7.66
N PHE A 137 13.96 14.11 6.42
CA PHE A 137 13.22 14.98 5.50
C PHE A 137 11.81 15.26 6.00
N SER A 138 11.07 14.23 6.39
CA SER A 138 9.69 14.37 6.86
C SER A 138 9.59 15.14 8.19
N LYS A 139 10.61 15.04 9.04
CA LYS A 139 10.69 15.84 10.26
C LYS A 139 10.85 17.34 9.97
N ALA A 140 11.66 17.67 8.97
CA ALA A 140 11.97 19.05 8.63
C ALA A 140 10.92 19.70 7.70
N LYS A 141 10.24 18.90 6.87
CA LYS A 141 9.33 19.35 5.80
C LYS A 141 7.94 18.70 5.90
N GLU A 142 7.49 18.42 7.11
CA GLU A 142 6.20 17.78 7.40
C GLU A 142 5.05 18.46 6.68
N GLN A 143 4.95 19.79 6.79
CA GLN A 143 3.86 20.57 6.21
C GLN A 143 3.80 20.40 4.67
N ILE A 144 4.94 20.57 4.01
CA ILE A 144 5.02 20.46 2.54
C ILE A 144 4.67 19.04 2.08
N LEU A 145 5.19 18.04 2.79
CA LEU A 145 4.87 16.64 2.48
C LEU A 145 3.37 16.38 2.58
N LYS A 146 2.73 16.81 3.66
CA LYS A 146 1.28 16.66 3.85
C LYS A 146 0.46 17.30 2.74
N GLU A 147 0.88 18.48 2.26
CA GLU A 147 0.22 19.19 1.16
C GLU A 147 0.37 18.47 -0.19
N GLU A 148 1.53 17.84 -0.44
CA GLU A 148 1.88 17.30 -1.75
C GLU A 148 1.68 15.77 -1.89
N MET A 149 1.46 15.03 -0.81
CA MET A 149 1.25 13.57 -0.86
C MET A 149 -0.02 13.13 -1.61
N GLY A 150 -0.86 14.08 -1.98
CA GLY A 150 -2.11 13.83 -2.70
C GLY A 150 -3.32 13.63 -1.80
N THR A 151 -4.49 13.57 -2.44
CA THR A 151 -5.77 13.51 -1.74
C THR A 151 -6.27 12.06 -1.59
N TRP A 152 -7.08 11.83 -0.55
CA TRP A 152 -7.73 10.55 -0.32
C TRP A 152 -8.72 10.16 -1.44
N VAL A 153 -9.26 11.14 -2.18
CA VAL A 153 -10.27 10.91 -3.22
C VAL A 153 -9.75 9.95 -4.30
N GLY A 154 -8.55 10.19 -4.82
CA GLY A 154 -7.93 9.28 -5.81
C GLY A 154 -7.68 7.89 -5.26
N THR A 155 -7.36 7.78 -3.97
CA THR A 155 -7.12 6.50 -3.29
C THR A 155 -8.43 5.76 -3.01
N TYR A 156 -9.49 6.48 -2.66
CA TYR A 156 -10.82 5.90 -2.40
C TYR A 156 -11.47 5.31 -3.66
N LEU A 157 -11.22 5.91 -4.83
CA LEU A 157 -11.72 5.43 -6.11
C LEU A 157 -11.00 4.18 -6.64
N GLN A 158 -9.91 3.76 -6.02
CA GLN A 158 -9.22 2.54 -6.44
C GLN A 158 -10.06 1.29 -6.11
N VAL A 159 -10.21 0.44 -7.11
CA VAL A 159 -11.03 -0.80 -7.02
C VAL A 159 -10.56 -1.70 -5.86
N GLY A 160 -9.24 -1.73 -5.58
CA GLY A 160 -8.65 -2.49 -4.49
C GLY A 160 -9.24 -2.17 -3.12
N ASN A 161 -9.65 -0.91 -2.88
CA ASN A 161 -10.25 -0.53 -1.60
C ASN A 161 -11.63 -1.16 -1.35
N TRP A 162 -12.33 -1.56 -2.39
CA TRP A 162 -13.65 -2.21 -2.31
C TRP A 162 -13.56 -3.73 -2.12
N ARG A 163 -12.36 -4.31 -2.19
CA ARG A 163 -12.15 -5.74 -1.93
C ARG A 163 -12.67 -6.16 -0.54
N MET A 164 -12.68 -5.25 0.42
CA MET A 164 -13.10 -5.49 1.80
C MET A 164 -14.56 -5.97 1.94
N ILE A 165 -15.44 -5.64 1.00
CA ILE A 165 -16.88 -6.02 1.05
C ILE A 165 -17.11 -7.48 0.65
N PHE A 166 -16.11 -8.17 0.09
CA PHE A 166 -16.22 -9.57 -0.30
C PHE A 166 -15.63 -10.49 0.79
N PRO A 167 -16.22 -11.69 0.96
CA PRO A 167 -15.71 -12.65 1.95
C PRO A 167 -14.26 -13.06 1.69
N PHE A 168 -13.52 -13.29 2.76
CA PHE A 168 -12.16 -13.80 2.73
C PHE A 168 -12.14 -15.28 3.15
N SER A 169 -11.75 -16.16 2.22
CA SER A 169 -11.56 -17.58 2.53
C SER A 169 -10.20 -17.84 3.18
N ARG A 170 -10.07 -18.94 3.92
CA ARG A 170 -8.78 -19.39 4.45
C ARG A 170 -7.76 -19.63 3.33
N LYS A 171 -8.20 -20.21 2.21
CA LYS A 171 -7.37 -20.37 1.03
C LYS A 171 -6.81 -19.04 0.54
N HIS A 172 -7.65 -18.02 0.42
CA HIS A 172 -7.20 -16.67 0.00
C HIS A 172 -6.20 -16.09 1.00
N GLN A 173 -6.43 -16.21 2.31
CA GLN A 173 -5.48 -15.70 3.33
C GLN A 173 -4.14 -16.42 3.27
N ARG A 174 -4.12 -17.73 2.99
CA ARG A 174 -2.88 -18.49 2.77
C ARG A 174 -2.13 -18.01 1.53
N GLU A 175 -2.84 -17.82 0.42
CA GLU A 175 -2.24 -17.32 -0.83
C GLU A 175 -1.70 -15.90 -0.64
N THR A 176 -2.43 -15.04 0.07
CA THR A 176 -1.96 -13.71 0.45
C THR A 176 -0.69 -13.78 1.28
N ALA A 177 -0.64 -14.60 2.34
CA ALA A 177 0.55 -14.72 3.20
C ALA A 177 1.79 -15.16 2.39
N GLN A 178 1.62 -16.10 1.46
CA GLN A 178 2.70 -16.56 0.60
C GLN A 178 3.18 -15.47 -0.37
N ALA A 179 2.25 -14.74 -0.97
CA ALA A 179 2.57 -13.63 -1.86
C ALA A 179 3.33 -12.53 -1.13
N LEU A 180 2.87 -12.13 0.07
CA LEU A 180 3.53 -11.12 0.90
C LEU A 180 4.96 -11.52 1.28
N LEU A 181 5.18 -12.79 1.64
CA LEU A 181 6.52 -13.31 1.91
C LEU A 181 7.43 -13.16 0.69
N THR A 182 6.92 -13.51 -0.50
CA THR A 182 7.67 -13.38 -1.75
C THR A 182 8.00 -11.91 -2.07
N GLU A 183 7.04 -11.00 -1.94
CA GLU A 183 7.26 -9.58 -2.21
C GLU A 183 8.33 -8.97 -1.30
N VAL A 184 8.30 -9.31 -0.01
CA VAL A 184 9.33 -8.86 0.94
C VAL A 184 10.71 -9.39 0.58
N GLN A 185 10.81 -10.67 0.22
CA GLN A 185 12.08 -11.29 -0.22
C GLN A 185 12.63 -10.63 -1.49
N MET A 186 11.74 -10.13 -2.36
CA MET A 186 12.10 -9.37 -3.57
C MET A 186 12.38 -7.88 -3.28
N GLN A 187 12.43 -7.48 -2.01
CA GLN A 187 12.63 -6.07 -1.61
C GLN A 187 11.59 -5.12 -2.20
N ARG A 188 10.38 -5.61 -2.37
CA ARG A 188 9.19 -4.85 -2.77
C ARG A 188 8.23 -4.78 -1.59
N PRO A 189 8.35 -3.80 -0.70
CA PRO A 189 7.54 -3.71 0.51
C PRO A 189 6.05 -3.60 0.15
N PRO A 190 5.22 -4.65 0.38
CA PRO A 190 3.82 -4.61 0.04
C PRO A 190 3.03 -3.72 1.00
N ILE A 191 2.00 -3.07 0.47
CA ILE A 191 1.03 -2.33 1.28
C ILE A 191 -0.20 -3.20 1.42
N VAL A 192 -0.62 -3.43 2.65
CA VAL A 192 -1.76 -4.30 2.96
C VAL A 192 -2.85 -3.54 3.70
N HIS A 193 -4.07 -3.96 3.46
CA HIS A 193 -5.24 -3.53 4.19
C HIS A 193 -5.59 -4.57 5.24
N LEU A 194 -5.66 -4.14 6.51
CA LEU A 194 -6.13 -4.92 7.64
C LEU A 194 -7.60 -4.61 7.85
N ILE A 195 -8.48 -5.61 7.73
CA ILE A 195 -9.93 -5.41 7.77
C ILE A 195 -10.66 -6.51 8.54
N ARG A 196 -11.73 -6.15 9.22
CA ARG A 196 -12.78 -7.07 9.68
C ARG A 196 -14.12 -6.60 9.18
N PHE A 197 -14.80 -7.43 8.42
CA PHE A 197 -16.13 -7.18 7.84
C PHE A 197 -17.06 -8.37 8.15
N PRO A 198 -18.38 -8.20 8.35
CA PRO A 198 -19.18 -6.96 8.22
C PRO A 198 -19.09 -5.99 9.42
N ARG A 199 -18.61 -6.44 10.57
CA ARG A 199 -18.36 -5.53 11.71
C ARG A 199 -16.98 -4.90 11.51
N ILE A 200 -16.95 -3.63 11.11
CA ILE A 200 -15.71 -2.89 10.89
C ILE A 200 -15.09 -2.57 12.26
N THR A 201 -14.33 -3.51 12.79
CA THR A 201 -13.56 -3.34 14.04
C THR A 201 -12.09 -3.01 13.78
N ILE A 202 -11.67 -3.02 12.52
CA ILE A 202 -10.44 -2.43 12.00
C ILE A 202 -10.62 -2.21 10.50
N ASN A 203 -10.10 -1.09 10.00
CA ASN A 203 -9.97 -0.72 8.60
C ASN A 203 -8.73 0.15 8.49
N HIS A 204 -7.58 -0.48 8.26
CA HIS A 204 -6.29 0.18 8.38
C HIS A 204 -5.28 -0.33 7.36
N ALA A 205 -4.51 0.57 6.77
CA ALA A 205 -3.47 0.24 5.82
C ALA A 205 -2.09 0.40 6.45
N VAL A 206 -1.24 -0.61 6.22
CA VAL A 206 0.15 -0.65 6.72
C VAL A 206 1.08 -1.12 5.61
N LEU A 207 2.38 -0.82 5.74
CA LEU A 207 3.41 -1.27 4.83
C LEU A 207 4.24 -2.38 5.52
N ILE A 208 4.36 -3.54 4.86
CA ILE A 208 5.20 -4.65 5.33
C ILE A 208 6.60 -4.46 4.76
N TYR A 209 7.63 -4.56 5.60
CA TYR A 209 9.01 -4.35 5.15
C TYR A 209 9.98 -5.50 5.48
N ASP A 210 9.57 -6.42 6.36
CA ASP A 210 10.34 -7.61 6.69
C ASP A 210 9.42 -8.78 7.01
N ALA A 211 9.88 -10.01 6.79
CA ALA A 211 9.13 -11.21 7.05
C ALA A 211 10.05 -12.33 7.54
N LYS A 212 9.63 -12.99 8.62
CA LYS A 212 10.35 -14.13 9.22
C LYS A 212 9.42 -15.34 9.33
N ASP A 213 9.89 -16.47 8.82
CA ASP A 213 9.24 -17.75 9.05
C ASP A 213 9.69 -18.32 10.40
N GLU A 214 8.75 -18.46 11.34
CA GLU A 214 8.97 -18.96 12.69
C GLU A 214 8.41 -20.39 12.87
N GLY A 215 8.33 -21.15 11.78
CA GLY A 215 7.82 -22.52 11.76
C GLY A 215 6.30 -22.57 11.74
N ALA A 216 5.63 -22.46 12.87
CA ALA A 216 4.18 -22.51 12.96
C ALA A 216 3.49 -21.25 12.44
N GLN A 217 4.19 -20.12 12.40
CA GLN A 217 3.68 -18.83 11.96
C GLN A 217 4.68 -18.08 11.08
N LEU A 218 4.15 -17.12 10.31
CA LEU A 218 4.95 -16.06 9.70
C LEU A 218 4.78 -14.80 10.54
N ARG A 219 5.89 -14.12 10.81
CA ARG A 219 5.92 -12.83 11.47
C ARG A 219 6.34 -11.78 10.47
N PHE A 220 5.48 -10.80 10.23
CA PHE A 220 5.74 -9.66 9.35
C PHE A 220 6.04 -8.42 10.19
N SER A 221 7.15 -7.75 9.93
CA SER A 221 7.44 -6.43 10.49
C SER A 221 6.78 -5.36 9.62
N ILE A 222 6.07 -4.43 10.24
CA ILE A 222 5.28 -3.43 9.53
C ILE A 222 5.61 -2.01 9.97
N TYR A 223 5.55 -1.08 9.02
CA TYR A 223 5.40 0.33 9.28
C TYR A 223 3.91 0.62 9.40
N ASP A 224 3.51 1.02 10.59
CA ASP A 224 2.16 1.48 10.92
C ASP A 224 2.15 3.02 10.94
N PRO A 225 1.43 3.69 10.03
CA PRO A 225 1.34 5.15 10.02
C PRO A 225 0.74 5.76 11.27
N ASN A 226 -0.04 5.00 12.06
CA ASN A 226 -0.55 5.49 13.34
C ASN A 226 0.52 5.50 14.44
N GLN A 227 1.58 4.70 14.27
CA GLN A 227 2.64 4.50 15.26
C GLN A 227 4.03 4.60 14.61
N PRO A 228 4.45 5.82 14.19
CA PRO A 228 5.67 6.00 13.40
C PRO A 228 6.97 5.85 14.22
N ASP A 229 6.89 5.80 15.54
CA ASP A 229 8.08 5.81 16.40
C ASP A 229 8.66 4.43 16.65
N GLU A 230 7.85 3.38 16.49
CA GLU A 230 8.27 1.99 16.67
C GLU A 230 7.64 1.04 15.65
N PRO A 231 8.36 -0.03 15.26
CA PRO A 231 7.80 -1.04 14.37
C PRO A 231 6.65 -1.79 15.01
N SER A 232 5.61 -2.08 14.23
CA SER A 232 4.55 -3.02 14.60
C SER A 232 4.76 -4.39 13.96
N VAL A 233 3.93 -5.36 14.32
CA VAL A 233 3.99 -6.72 13.78
C VAL A 233 2.62 -7.22 13.35
N LEU A 234 2.61 -8.05 12.31
CA LEU A 234 1.44 -8.78 11.85
C LEU A 234 1.81 -10.26 11.82
N PHE A 235 0.96 -11.13 12.36
CA PHE A 235 1.20 -12.56 12.39
C PHE A 235 0.27 -13.30 11.44
N TYR A 236 0.79 -14.37 10.83
CA TYR A 236 -0.02 -15.33 10.09
C TYR A 236 0.21 -16.72 10.66
N ASP A 237 -0.83 -17.33 11.21
CA ASP A 237 -0.80 -18.70 11.72
C ASP A 237 -1.07 -19.69 10.58
N LYS A 238 -0.14 -20.62 10.36
CA LYS A 238 -0.18 -21.58 9.24
C LYS A 238 -1.24 -22.65 9.45
N SER A 239 -1.55 -23.01 10.69
CA SER A 239 -2.52 -24.06 11.03
C SER A 239 -3.95 -23.58 10.81
N SER A 240 -4.29 -22.42 11.32
CA SER A 240 -5.61 -21.79 11.17
C SER A 240 -5.77 -21.04 9.85
N GLN A 241 -4.69 -20.83 9.09
CA GLN A 241 -4.63 -20.04 7.85
C GLN A 241 -5.25 -18.65 8.05
N SER A 242 -4.84 -17.95 9.11
CA SER A 242 -5.41 -16.66 9.48
C SER A 242 -4.36 -15.68 9.96
N PHE A 243 -4.60 -14.41 9.66
CA PHE A 243 -3.82 -13.32 10.19
C PHE A 243 -4.36 -12.86 11.54
N SER A 244 -3.46 -12.34 12.38
CA SER A 244 -3.79 -11.64 13.61
C SER A 244 -2.92 -10.40 13.78
N PHE A 245 -3.53 -9.33 14.30
CA PHE A 245 -2.87 -8.09 14.61
C PHE A 245 -2.92 -7.85 16.11
N PRO A 246 -1.81 -7.51 16.77
CA PRO A 246 -1.76 -7.32 18.23
C PRO A 246 -2.64 -6.17 18.70
N ALA A 247 -3.03 -6.20 19.95
CA ALA A 247 -3.65 -5.07 20.61
C ALA A 247 -2.68 -3.88 20.66
N ASN A 248 -3.21 -2.70 20.43
CA ASN A 248 -2.47 -1.46 20.53
C ASN A 248 -3.40 -0.34 21.03
N PHE A 249 -2.98 0.93 20.94
CA PHE A 249 -3.77 2.04 21.49
C PHE A 249 -5.10 2.29 20.75
N TYR A 250 -5.24 1.89 19.48
CA TYR A 250 -6.45 2.07 18.67
C TYR A 250 -7.22 0.77 18.37
N PHE A 251 -6.61 -0.40 18.55
CA PHE A 251 -7.20 -1.70 18.25
C PHE A 251 -7.11 -2.67 19.41
N VAL A 252 -8.18 -3.42 19.67
CA VAL A 252 -8.24 -4.41 20.79
C VAL A 252 -7.41 -5.68 20.57
N GLY A 253 -6.88 -5.85 19.36
CA GLY A 253 -6.17 -7.07 18.97
C GLY A 253 -7.09 -8.18 18.45
N GLY A 254 -6.46 -9.18 17.84
CA GLY A 254 -7.14 -10.39 17.40
C GLY A 254 -7.09 -10.64 15.89
N PRO A 255 -7.91 -11.58 15.39
CA PRO A 255 -7.88 -11.98 13.98
C PRO A 255 -8.33 -10.86 13.06
N VAL A 256 -7.64 -10.73 11.92
CA VAL A 256 -7.92 -9.78 10.84
C VAL A 256 -7.89 -10.49 9.50
N ASN A 257 -8.57 -9.93 8.49
CA ASN A 257 -8.37 -10.31 7.11
C ASN A 257 -7.37 -9.35 6.48
N VAL A 258 -6.51 -9.87 5.62
CA VAL A 258 -5.44 -9.13 4.98
C VAL A 258 -5.53 -9.30 3.48
N TYR A 259 -5.37 -8.23 2.75
CA TYR A 259 -5.15 -8.25 1.31
C TYR A 259 -4.19 -7.14 0.90
N GLU A 260 -3.40 -7.40 -0.13
CA GLU A 260 -2.48 -6.42 -0.68
C GLU A 260 -3.22 -5.40 -1.53
N ILE A 261 -2.83 -4.13 -1.41
CA ILE A 261 -3.27 -3.03 -2.26
C ILE A 261 -2.07 -2.51 -3.05
N PHE A 262 -2.31 -1.95 -4.24
CA PHE A 262 -1.25 -1.48 -5.16
C PHE A 262 -0.31 -2.58 -5.66
N ARG A 263 -0.80 -3.80 -5.81
CA ARG A 263 -0.03 -4.89 -6.38
C ARG A 263 0.16 -4.72 -7.89
N ASP A 264 -0.88 -4.28 -8.57
CA ASP A 264 -0.90 -4.00 -10.00
C ASP A 264 -1.82 -2.82 -10.30
N ALA A 265 -2.07 -2.52 -11.58
CA ALA A 265 -2.90 -1.39 -12.01
C ALA A 265 -4.38 -1.50 -11.57
N PHE A 266 -4.82 -2.66 -11.10
CA PHE A 266 -6.21 -2.92 -10.67
C PHE A 266 -6.35 -3.15 -9.16
N TYR A 267 -5.22 -3.30 -8.42
CA TYR A 267 -5.17 -3.56 -6.98
C TYR A 267 -4.31 -2.54 -6.25
#